data_cbf05e92ad500de5c955f3b5ed16cbc6
#
_entry.id   cbf05e92ad500de5c955f3b5ed16cbc6
#
_cell.length_a   1.000
_cell.length_b   1.000
_cell.length_c   1.000
_cell.angle_alpha   90.00
_cell.angle_beta   90.00
_cell.angle_gamma   90.00
#
_symmetry.space_group_name_H-M   'P 1'
#
loop_
_entity.id
_entity.type
_entity.pdbx_description
1 polymer ?
#
loop_
_entity_poly.entity_id
_entity_poly.type
_entity_poly.pdbx_seq_one_letter_code
_entity_poly.pdbx_strand_id
1 'polypeptide(L)'
;GGLSHQVHGERAGFNNTAWDEQFLDLIERDPERLADMTHAEYAALGGLEGAEIIMWLIMRGALSANVKKIHQSYYLPSMTGISAVIYENEAADPLPQRNAEYIEHMNAQLKGIEELQGTYPYTHARSVKGYRLNKFLHDLIYPDHRAAFKSDPEAAFEKAGLTEEERDLV
;
A
#
# COMPACT_ATOMS: atom_id res chain seq x y z
N GLY A 1 -9.85 -1.05 -7.17
CA GLY A 1 -9.61 -1.54 -5.81
C GLY A 1 -10.78 -2.37 -5.29
N GLY A 2 -10.57 -3.09 -4.19
CA GLY A 2 -11.61 -3.82 -3.48
C GLY A 2 -12.57 -2.87 -2.77
N LEU A 3 -13.81 -3.30 -2.68
CA LEU A 3 -14.88 -2.65 -1.94
C LEU A 3 -15.42 -3.62 -0.88
N SER A 4 -16.73 -3.68 -0.65
CA SER A 4 -17.26 -4.53 0.40
C SER A 4 -16.94 -6.01 0.20
N HIS A 5 -16.45 -6.64 1.24
CA HIS A 5 -16.25 -8.09 1.33
C HIS A 5 -15.91 -8.54 2.76
N GLN A 6 -16.23 -9.80 3.05
CA GLN A 6 -15.71 -10.49 4.23
C GLN A 6 -15.47 -11.95 3.88
N VAL A 7 -14.25 -12.42 4.08
CA VAL A 7 -13.83 -13.77 3.69
C VAL A 7 -13.69 -14.73 4.88
N HIS A 8 -13.69 -14.20 6.10
CA HIS A 8 -13.53 -14.99 7.34
C HIS A 8 -14.68 -14.78 8.34
N GLY A 9 -14.81 -15.70 9.28
CA GLY A 9 -15.78 -15.64 10.36
C GLY A 9 -17.21 -15.93 9.93
N GLU A 10 -18.15 -15.61 10.81
CA GLU A 10 -19.59 -15.91 10.60
C GLU A 10 -20.22 -15.13 9.44
N ARG A 11 -19.61 -14.01 9.06
CA ARG A 11 -20.05 -13.19 7.92
C ARG A 11 -19.29 -13.51 6.63
N ALA A 12 -18.59 -14.63 6.54
CA ALA A 12 -17.89 -15.02 5.30
C ALA A 12 -18.85 -15.03 4.11
N GLY A 13 -18.45 -14.40 3.00
CA GLY A 13 -19.29 -14.19 1.83
C GLY A 13 -20.15 -12.91 1.86
N PHE A 14 -20.07 -12.12 2.95
CA PHE A 14 -20.75 -10.84 3.01
C PHE A 14 -20.19 -9.85 1.96
N ASN A 15 -21.12 -9.18 1.29
CA ASN A 15 -20.87 -7.97 0.52
C ASN A 15 -22.07 -7.02 0.64
N ASN A 16 -21.89 -5.76 0.25
CA ASN A 16 -22.92 -4.74 0.36
C ASN A 16 -22.83 -3.79 -0.84
N THR A 17 -23.45 -4.19 -1.94
CA THR A 17 -23.48 -3.40 -3.19
C THR A 17 -24.04 -1.98 -2.97
N ALA A 18 -25.04 -1.83 -2.14
CA ALA A 18 -25.63 -0.50 -1.86
C ALA A 18 -24.62 0.42 -1.17
N TRP A 19 -23.82 -0.12 -0.24
CA TRP A 19 -22.73 0.62 0.36
C TRP A 19 -21.63 0.95 -0.64
N ASP A 20 -21.26 -0.01 -1.48
CA ASP A 20 -20.24 0.19 -2.51
C ASP A 20 -20.60 1.34 -3.45
N GLU A 21 -21.84 1.38 -3.91
CA GLU A 21 -22.36 2.47 -4.74
C GLU A 21 -22.38 3.81 -4.00
N GLN A 22 -22.80 3.82 -2.75
CA GLN A 22 -22.78 5.01 -1.89
C GLN A 22 -21.35 5.51 -1.67
N PHE A 23 -20.40 4.61 -1.39
CA PHE A 23 -19.00 4.96 -1.24
C PHE A 23 -18.42 5.60 -2.51
N LEU A 24 -18.71 5.01 -3.68
CA LEU A 24 -18.25 5.52 -4.98
C LEU A 24 -18.86 6.89 -5.34
N ASP A 25 -20.04 7.22 -4.84
CA ASP A 25 -20.62 8.55 -4.96
C ASP A 25 -19.98 9.54 -3.97
N LEU A 26 -19.83 9.14 -2.71
CA LEU A 26 -19.25 9.97 -1.66
C LEU A 26 -17.78 10.32 -1.90
N ILE A 27 -16.98 9.39 -2.38
CA ILE A 27 -15.55 9.66 -2.63
C ILE A 27 -15.33 10.72 -3.71
N GLU A 28 -16.29 10.89 -4.59
CA GLU A 28 -16.28 11.98 -5.57
C GLU A 28 -16.77 13.30 -4.96
N ARG A 29 -17.94 13.28 -4.31
CA ARG A 29 -18.70 14.48 -3.98
C ARG A 29 -18.53 14.99 -2.57
N ASP A 30 -18.27 14.09 -1.62
CA ASP A 30 -18.18 14.39 -0.20
C ASP A 30 -17.16 13.47 0.49
N PRO A 31 -15.87 13.55 0.11
CA PRO A 31 -14.83 12.68 0.67
C PRO A 31 -14.58 12.94 2.16
N GLU A 32 -14.90 14.13 2.67
CA GLU A 32 -14.72 14.47 4.09
C GLU A 32 -15.64 13.62 4.97
N ARG A 33 -16.87 13.38 4.53
CA ARG A 33 -17.79 12.47 5.23
C ARG A 33 -17.23 11.05 5.36
N LEU A 34 -16.53 10.58 4.35
CA LEU A 34 -15.85 9.28 4.41
C LEU A 34 -14.65 9.33 5.37
N ALA A 35 -13.89 10.44 5.40
CA ALA A 35 -12.76 10.60 6.30
C ALA A 35 -13.17 10.66 7.78
N ASP A 36 -14.39 11.13 8.08
CA ASP A 36 -14.96 11.19 9.43
C ASP A 36 -15.45 9.84 9.95
N MET A 37 -15.63 8.85 9.09
CA MET A 37 -16.10 7.52 9.48
C MET A 37 -15.05 6.75 10.26
N THR A 38 -15.50 6.04 11.28
CA THR A 38 -14.66 5.14 12.08
C THR A 38 -14.38 3.81 11.35
N HIS A 39 -13.31 3.13 11.72
CA HIS A 39 -13.01 1.78 11.21
C HIS A 39 -14.15 0.79 11.50
N ALA A 40 -14.84 0.93 12.64
CA ALA A 40 -15.96 0.07 13.00
C ALA A 40 -17.15 0.28 12.06
N GLU A 41 -17.44 1.52 11.65
CA GLU A 41 -18.47 1.83 10.67
C GLU A 41 -18.12 1.27 9.29
N TYR A 42 -16.87 1.42 8.85
CA TYR A 42 -16.40 0.79 7.61
C TYR A 42 -16.55 -0.73 7.65
N ALA A 43 -16.15 -1.38 8.74
CA ALA A 43 -16.28 -2.83 8.88
C ALA A 43 -17.75 -3.29 8.97
N ALA A 44 -18.61 -2.52 9.60
CA ALA A 44 -20.04 -2.83 9.67
C ALA A 44 -20.71 -2.77 8.28
N LEU A 45 -20.38 -1.75 7.48
CA LEU A 45 -20.97 -1.51 6.18
C LEU A 45 -20.31 -2.34 5.07
N GLY A 46 -18.99 -2.46 5.09
CA GLY A 46 -18.20 -3.07 4.03
C GLY A 46 -17.68 -4.49 4.31
N GLY A 47 -17.85 -5.00 5.53
CA GLY A 47 -17.18 -6.22 5.99
C GLY A 47 -15.82 -5.94 6.61
N LEU A 48 -15.30 -6.88 7.40
CA LEU A 48 -14.05 -6.66 8.14
C LEU A 48 -12.86 -6.41 7.19
N GLU A 49 -12.69 -7.26 6.19
CA GLU A 49 -11.65 -7.09 5.17
C GLU A 49 -12.00 -5.93 4.22
N GLY A 50 -13.28 -5.68 3.98
CA GLY A 50 -13.76 -4.53 3.20
C GLY A 50 -13.43 -3.17 3.80
N ALA A 51 -13.02 -3.09 5.09
CA ALA A 51 -12.51 -1.86 5.68
C ALA A 51 -11.24 -1.33 4.98
N GLU A 52 -10.54 -2.13 4.20
CA GLU A 52 -9.42 -1.69 3.35
C GLU A 52 -9.79 -0.59 2.34
N ILE A 53 -11.08 -0.39 2.08
CA ILE A 53 -11.62 0.69 1.25
C ILE A 53 -11.10 2.07 1.68
N ILE A 54 -10.69 2.24 2.94
CA ILE A 54 -10.04 3.45 3.47
C ILE A 54 -8.83 3.85 2.63
N MET A 55 -8.14 2.89 2.00
CA MET A 55 -7.00 3.16 1.12
C MET A 55 -7.36 4.04 -0.09
N TRP A 56 -8.63 4.05 -0.50
CA TRP A 56 -9.13 4.94 -1.55
C TRP A 56 -9.06 6.42 -1.16
N LEU A 57 -9.15 6.72 0.15
CA LEU A 57 -9.02 8.09 0.67
C LEU A 57 -7.62 8.65 0.45
N ILE A 58 -6.59 7.79 0.43
CA ILE A 58 -5.22 8.21 0.10
C ILE A 58 -5.16 8.75 -1.33
N MET A 59 -5.73 8.04 -2.28
CA MET A 59 -5.85 8.49 -3.67
C MET A 59 -6.65 9.80 -3.74
N ARG A 60 -7.82 9.85 -3.07
CA ARG A 60 -8.67 11.03 -3.10
C ARG A 60 -8.00 12.26 -2.48
N GLY A 61 -7.25 12.09 -1.39
CA GLY A 61 -6.49 13.15 -0.74
C GLY A 61 -5.32 13.70 -1.57
N ALA A 62 -4.87 12.94 -2.57
CA ALA A 62 -3.84 13.39 -3.52
C ALA A 62 -4.42 14.23 -4.68
N LEU A 63 -5.74 14.33 -4.79
CA LEU A 63 -6.43 15.09 -5.84
C LEU A 63 -6.89 16.46 -5.31
N SER A 64 -7.21 17.37 -6.23
CA SER A 64 -7.82 18.67 -5.88
C SER A 64 -9.20 18.49 -5.25
N ALA A 65 -9.68 19.53 -4.57
CA ALA A 65 -11.00 19.52 -3.93
C ALA A 65 -12.11 19.13 -4.91
N ASN A 66 -12.06 19.70 -6.11
CA ASN A 66 -12.95 19.34 -7.19
C ASN A 66 -12.27 18.39 -8.17
N VAL A 67 -12.96 17.31 -8.49
CA VAL A 67 -12.54 16.33 -9.47
C VAL A 67 -13.67 16.05 -10.44
N LYS A 68 -13.34 15.69 -11.67
CA LYS A 68 -14.31 15.25 -12.66
C LYS A 68 -14.16 13.76 -12.88
N LYS A 69 -15.21 13.00 -12.58
CA LYS A 69 -15.22 11.57 -12.85
C LYS A 69 -15.33 11.31 -14.36
N ILE A 70 -14.31 10.68 -14.92
CA ILE A 70 -14.24 10.31 -16.33
C ILE A 70 -14.80 8.91 -16.56
N HIS A 71 -14.53 8.01 -15.63
CA HIS A 71 -14.97 6.62 -15.74
C HIS A 71 -15.22 6.02 -14.35
N GLN A 72 -16.20 5.14 -14.27
CA GLN A 72 -16.45 4.26 -13.14
C GLN A 72 -16.93 2.92 -13.66
N SER A 73 -16.37 1.86 -13.14
CA SER A 73 -16.89 0.51 -13.30
C SER A 73 -17.04 -0.16 -11.95
N TYR A 74 -18.03 -1.03 -11.85
CA TYR A 74 -18.27 -1.88 -10.68
C TYR A 74 -18.49 -3.31 -11.14
N TYR A 75 -17.89 -4.26 -10.45
CA TYR A 75 -18.01 -5.67 -10.76
C TYR A 75 -17.93 -6.50 -9.47
N LEU A 76 -18.82 -7.46 -9.33
CA LEU A 76 -18.86 -8.40 -8.20
C LEU A 76 -18.66 -9.83 -8.73
N PRO A 77 -17.39 -10.25 -8.96
CA PRO A 77 -17.10 -11.55 -9.59
C PRO A 77 -17.35 -12.73 -8.66
N SER A 78 -17.26 -12.54 -7.36
CA SER A 78 -17.44 -13.60 -6.36
C SER A 78 -17.92 -13.01 -5.03
N MET A 79 -17.02 -12.86 -4.05
CA MET A 79 -17.35 -12.34 -2.71
C MET A 79 -16.88 -10.90 -2.49
N THR A 80 -16.14 -10.33 -3.41
CA THR A 80 -15.55 -8.99 -3.28
C THR A 80 -16.09 -8.06 -4.35
N GLY A 81 -16.67 -6.94 -3.94
CA GLY A 81 -16.95 -5.83 -4.85
C GLY A 81 -15.63 -5.25 -5.37
N ILE A 82 -15.52 -5.10 -6.67
CA ILE A 82 -14.34 -4.51 -7.31
C ILE A 82 -14.76 -3.32 -8.14
N SER A 83 -14.08 -2.20 -8.00
CA SER A 83 -14.32 -1.02 -8.81
C SER A 83 -13.03 -0.41 -9.34
N ALA A 84 -13.16 0.28 -10.46
CA ALA A 84 -12.17 1.21 -10.98
C ALA A 84 -12.83 2.56 -11.22
N VAL A 85 -12.14 3.63 -10.82
CA VAL A 85 -12.56 5.01 -11.12
C VAL A 85 -11.39 5.75 -11.75
N ILE A 86 -11.72 6.68 -12.65
CA ILE A 86 -10.77 7.60 -13.25
C ILE A 86 -11.29 9.00 -12.99
N TYR A 87 -10.49 9.80 -12.31
CA TYR A 87 -10.74 11.20 -12.07
C TYR A 87 -9.76 12.08 -12.86
N GLU A 88 -10.25 13.15 -13.39
CA GLU A 88 -9.48 14.26 -13.91
C GLU A 88 -9.42 15.34 -12.84
N ASN A 89 -8.22 15.81 -12.54
CA ASN A 89 -7.98 16.90 -11.60
C ASN A 89 -8.40 18.22 -12.26
N GLU A 90 -9.31 18.97 -11.65
CA GLU A 90 -9.80 20.23 -12.24
C GLU A 90 -8.89 21.43 -11.89
N ALA A 91 -8.11 21.34 -10.83
CA ALA A 91 -7.14 22.35 -10.44
C ALA A 91 -5.90 21.72 -9.81
N ALA A 92 -4.75 22.33 -10.04
CA ALA A 92 -3.57 22.04 -9.24
C ALA A 92 -3.72 22.76 -7.91
N ASP A 93 -3.79 22.03 -6.81
CA ASP A 93 -3.71 22.63 -5.47
C ASP A 93 -2.30 23.16 -5.25
N PRO A 94 -2.15 24.44 -4.89
CA PRO A 94 -0.85 24.94 -4.47
C PRO A 94 -0.53 24.39 -3.08
N LEU A 95 0.20 23.27 -3.01
CA LEU A 95 0.55 22.58 -1.76
C LEU A 95 1.91 22.95 -1.10
N PRO A 96 2.69 23.98 -1.48
CA PRO A 96 4.05 24.10 -0.96
C PRO A 96 4.11 24.24 0.57
N GLN A 97 3.22 25.02 1.17
CA GLN A 97 3.28 25.34 2.61
C GLN A 97 2.69 24.20 3.46
N ARG A 98 1.58 23.68 3.05
CA ARG A 98 0.91 22.56 3.74
C ARG A 98 1.77 21.29 3.73
N ASN A 99 2.47 21.03 2.63
CA ASN A 99 3.42 19.92 2.56
C ASN A 99 4.61 20.10 3.50
N ALA A 100 5.14 21.31 3.68
CA ALA A 100 6.24 21.56 4.60
C ALA A 100 5.83 21.32 6.05
N GLU A 101 4.68 21.84 6.48
CA GLU A 101 4.11 21.61 7.82
C GLU A 101 3.80 20.12 8.07
N TYR A 102 3.25 19.44 7.07
CA TYR A 102 2.97 18.01 7.17
C TYR A 102 4.26 17.18 7.27
N ILE A 103 5.29 17.48 6.47
CA ILE A 103 6.58 16.82 6.53
C ILE A 103 7.24 17.04 7.89
N GLU A 104 7.19 18.26 8.43
CA GLU A 104 7.72 18.58 9.76
C GLU A 104 6.97 17.78 10.84
N HIS A 105 5.64 17.75 10.77
CA HIS A 105 4.81 16.96 11.68
C HIS A 105 5.15 15.47 11.61
N MET A 106 5.26 14.89 10.41
CA MET A 106 5.61 13.48 10.22
C MET A 106 7.00 13.16 10.71
N ASN A 107 7.98 14.04 10.45
CA ASN A 107 9.34 13.86 10.94
C ASN A 107 9.41 13.92 12.47
N ALA A 108 8.61 14.79 13.10
CA ALA A 108 8.52 14.86 14.55
C ALA A 108 7.93 13.58 15.15
N GLN A 109 6.92 13.00 14.52
CA GLN A 109 6.31 11.74 14.97
C GLN A 109 7.21 10.51 14.74
N LEU A 110 8.04 10.54 13.72
CA LEU A 110 8.97 9.45 13.41
C LEU A 110 10.30 9.56 14.16
N LYS A 111 10.52 10.68 14.86
CA LYS A 111 11.76 10.90 15.61
C LYS A 111 11.98 9.81 16.66
N GLY A 112 13.17 9.22 16.66
CA GLY A 112 13.54 8.15 17.57
C GLY A 112 13.10 6.75 17.15
N ILE A 113 12.33 6.59 16.06
CA ILE A 113 11.95 5.27 15.57
C ILE A 113 13.18 4.44 15.14
N GLU A 114 14.24 5.12 14.69
CA GLU A 114 15.48 4.48 14.28
C GLU A 114 16.32 4.00 15.47
N GLU A 115 16.05 4.50 16.68
CA GLU A 115 16.72 4.15 17.93
C GLU A 115 16.07 2.94 18.62
N LEU A 116 14.88 2.53 18.15
CA LEU A 116 14.18 1.38 18.71
C LEU A 116 14.96 0.09 18.40
N GLN A 117 15.39 -0.60 19.45
CA GLN A 117 16.13 -1.85 19.31
C GLN A 117 15.31 -2.89 18.54
N GLY A 118 15.92 -3.51 17.52
CA GLY A 118 15.26 -4.50 16.68
C GLY A 118 14.31 -3.89 15.63
N THR A 119 14.27 -2.56 15.50
CA THR A 119 13.46 -1.87 14.50
C THR A 119 14.34 -1.29 13.41
N TYR A 120 14.04 -1.64 12.17
CA TYR A 120 14.78 -1.17 10.99
C TYR A 120 13.82 -0.50 10.02
N PRO A 121 13.54 0.83 10.17
CA PRO A 121 12.64 1.53 9.28
C PRO A 121 13.10 1.41 7.83
N TYR A 122 12.18 1.07 6.94
CA TYR A 122 12.47 0.99 5.52
C TYR A 122 12.61 2.41 4.96
N THR A 123 13.80 2.73 4.48
CA THR A 123 14.09 4.00 3.81
C THR A 123 14.63 3.75 2.41
N HIS A 124 14.53 4.76 1.53
CA HIS A 124 15.12 4.66 0.19
C HIS A 124 16.64 4.35 0.23
N ALA A 125 17.37 5.00 1.12
CA ALA A 125 18.80 4.75 1.28
C ALA A 125 19.10 3.31 1.70
N ARG A 126 18.33 2.76 2.65
CA ARG A 126 18.45 1.35 3.06
C ARG A 126 18.04 0.39 1.95
N SER A 127 17.01 0.73 1.19
CA SER A 127 16.59 -0.05 0.02
C SER A 127 17.71 -0.16 -1.02
N VAL A 128 18.35 0.96 -1.33
CA VAL A 128 19.49 0.98 -2.27
C VAL A 128 20.67 0.20 -1.72
N LYS A 129 21.03 0.41 -0.43
CA LYS A 129 22.14 -0.32 0.22
C LYS A 129 21.89 -1.84 0.20
N GLY A 130 20.69 -2.28 0.56
CA GLY A 130 20.37 -3.71 0.65
C GLY A 130 20.00 -4.37 -0.68
N TYR A 131 19.93 -3.64 -1.79
CA TYR A 131 19.38 -4.16 -3.03
C TYR A 131 20.11 -5.40 -3.56
N ARG A 132 21.46 -5.40 -3.60
CA ARG A 132 22.24 -6.53 -4.12
C ARG A 132 22.02 -7.80 -3.32
N LEU A 133 22.13 -7.68 -1.99
CA LEU A 133 21.92 -8.81 -1.09
C LEU A 133 20.51 -9.36 -1.21
N ASN A 134 19.51 -8.48 -1.16
CA ASN A 134 18.10 -8.88 -1.30
C ASN A 134 17.82 -9.53 -2.65
N LYS A 135 18.41 -8.99 -3.73
CA LYS A 135 18.28 -9.60 -5.06
C LYS A 135 18.94 -10.99 -5.10
N PHE A 136 20.12 -11.16 -4.55
CA PHE A 136 20.79 -12.45 -4.48
C PHE A 136 19.93 -13.48 -3.72
N LEU A 137 19.44 -13.12 -2.53
CA LEU A 137 18.57 -13.99 -1.73
C LEU A 137 17.25 -14.31 -2.45
N HIS A 138 16.67 -13.32 -3.13
CA HIS A 138 15.47 -13.52 -3.94
C HIS A 138 15.73 -14.51 -5.09
N ASP A 139 16.85 -14.37 -5.78
CA ASP A 139 17.18 -15.23 -6.93
C ASP A 139 17.37 -16.71 -6.52
N LEU A 140 17.63 -16.99 -5.23
CA LEU A 140 17.67 -18.37 -4.70
C LEU A 140 16.30 -19.10 -4.72
N ILE A 141 15.20 -18.42 -5.05
CA ILE A 141 13.90 -19.09 -5.33
C ILE A 141 13.99 -19.96 -6.57
N TYR A 142 14.90 -19.67 -7.50
CA TYR A 142 15.09 -20.44 -8.72
C TYR A 142 15.99 -21.66 -8.47
N PRO A 143 15.60 -22.87 -8.96
CA PRO A 143 16.36 -24.10 -8.70
C PRO A 143 17.81 -24.04 -9.17
N ASP A 144 18.07 -23.45 -10.34
CA ASP A 144 19.41 -23.37 -10.93
C ASP A 144 20.35 -22.48 -10.11
N HIS A 145 19.83 -21.36 -9.57
CA HIS A 145 20.60 -20.48 -8.70
C HIS A 145 20.94 -21.16 -7.37
N ARG A 146 19.98 -21.93 -6.79
CA ARG A 146 20.25 -22.72 -5.59
C ARG A 146 21.28 -23.82 -5.83
N ALA A 147 21.23 -24.49 -6.98
CA ALA A 147 22.19 -25.53 -7.33
C ALA A 147 23.60 -24.94 -7.50
N ALA A 148 23.72 -23.80 -8.19
CA ALA A 148 24.98 -23.09 -8.34
C ALA A 148 25.54 -22.64 -6.99
N PHE A 149 24.73 -22.04 -6.13
CA PHE A 149 25.11 -21.60 -4.79
C PHE A 149 25.59 -22.79 -3.91
N LYS A 150 24.89 -23.91 -3.93
CA LYS A 150 25.28 -25.11 -3.19
C LYS A 150 26.59 -25.73 -3.70
N SER A 151 26.85 -25.62 -5.00
CA SER A 151 28.05 -26.17 -5.63
C SER A 151 29.30 -25.33 -5.34
N ASP A 152 29.17 -24.01 -5.47
CA ASP A 152 30.25 -23.04 -5.27
C ASP A 152 29.68 -21.70 -4.77
N PRO A 153 29.59 -21.51 -3.44
CA PRO A 153 29.10 -20.28 -2.86
C PRO A 153 29.90 -19.04 -3.25
N GLU A 154 31.26 -19.18 -3.29
CA GLU A 154 32.11 -18.03 -3.60
C GLU A 154 31.92 -17.53 -5.03
N ALA A 155 31.86 -18.43 -5.99
CA ALA A 155 31.56 -18.06 -7.38
C ALA A 155 30.16 -17.44 -7.52
N ALA A 156 29.18 -17.88 -6.72
CA ALA A 156 27.85 -17.31 -6.72
C ALA A 156 27.84 -15.88 -6.13
N PHE A 157 28.59 -15.63 -5.06
CA PHE A 157 28.77 -14.31 -4.45
C PHE A 157 29.48 -13.35 -5.41
N GLU A 158 30.54 -13.78 -6.07
CA GLU A 158 31.26 -12.98 -7.06
C GLU A 158 30.35 -12.59 -8.23
N LYS A 159 29.60 -13.54 -8.76
CA LYS A 159 28.63 -13.30 -9.85
C LYS A 159 27.57 -12.30 -9.46
N ALA A 160 27.11 -12.31 -8.21
CA ALA A 160 26.13 -11.37 -7.67
C ALA A 160 26.74 -10.00 -7.31
N GLY A 161 28.07 -9.90 -7.29
CA GLY A 161 28.81 -8.69 -6.94
C GLY A 161 28.66 -8.30 -5.46
N LEU A 162 28.47 -9.31 -4.57
CA LEU A 162 28.37 -9.06 -3.12
C LEU A 162 29.70 -8.59 -2.55
N THR A 163 29.62 -7.58 -1.68
CA THR A 163 30.78 -7.14 -0.89
C THR A 163 31.10 -8.17 0.20
N GLU A 164 32.29 -8.06 0.83
CA GLU A 164 32.68 -8.92 1.94
C GLU A 164 31.68 -8.83 3.10
N GLU A 165 31.24 -7.60 3.47
CA GLU A 165 30.21 -7.36 4.49
C GLU A 165 28.88 -8.06 4.13
N GLU A 166 28.47 -8.03 2.87
CA GLU A 166 27.23 -8.67 2.41
C GLU A 166 27.33 -10.20 2.39
N ARG A 167 28.51 -10.76 2.11
CA ARG A 167 28.77 -12.22 2.15
C ARG A 167 28.69 -12.78 3.58
N ASP A 168 29.19 -12.01 4.55
CA ASP A 168 29.15 -12.39 5.97
C ASP A 168 27.73 -12.46 6.55
N LEU A 169 26.74 -11.88 5.83
CA LEU A 169 25.33 -11.90 6.22
C LEU A 169 24.54 -13.09 5.64
N VAL A 170 25.11 -13.88 4.73
CA VAL A 170 24.48 -15.03 4.09
C VAL A 170 24.89 -16.35 4.74
#